data_65b30cb62dc7e8aaf9e0e5ed11dd7c4b
#
_entry.id   65b30cb62dc7e8aaf9e0e5ed11dd7c4b
#
_cell.length_a   1.000
_cell.length_b   1.000
_cell.length_c   1.000
_cell.angle_alpha   90.00
_cell.angle_beta   90.00
_cell.angle_gamma   90.00
#
_symmetry.space_group_name_H-M   'P 1'
#
loop_
_entity.id
_entity.type
_entity.pdbx_description
1 polymer ?
#
loop_
_entity_poly.entity_id
_entity_poly.type
_entity_poly.pdbx_seq_one_letter_code
_entity_poly.pdbx_strand_id
1 'polypeptide(L)'
;MEIKILQERDNPLLKRKEILLEIDHSGRATPSREELANELSKMFNLPKEKIVIDYILSMRGYPKAKSKIKLYYEAQNSPSK
;
A
#
# COMPACT_ATOMS: atom_id res chain seq x y z
N MET A 1 7.93 6.44 10.25
CA MET A 1 7.53 5.17 9.62
C MET A 1 8.28 5.02 8.30
N GLU A 2 8.95 3.92 8.14
CA GLU A 2 9.66 3.64 6.91
C GLU A 2 8.94 2.54 6.15
N ILE A 3 8.79 2.72 4.86
CA ILE A 3 8.11 1.75 4.02
C ILE A 3 9.07 1.26 2.95
N LYS A 4 9.21 -0.06 2.89
CA LYS A 4 10.11 -0.67 1.93
C LYS A 4 9.30 -1.58 1.02
N ILE A 5 9.51 -1.47 -0.27
CA ILE A 5 8.82 -2.32 -1.23
C ILE A 5 9.58 -3.63 -1.34
N LEU A 6 8.91 -4.73 -1.00
CA LEU A 6 9.51 -6.05 -1.07
C LEU A 6 9.26 -6.71 -2.43
N GLN A 7 8.08 -6.47 -2.99
CA GLN A 7 7.72 -7.09 -4.25
C GLN A 7 6.69 -6.23 -4.95
N GLU A 8 6.81 -6.14 -6.25
CA GLU A 8 5.85 -5.42 -7.08
C GLU A 8 5.41 -6.34 -8.19
N ARG A 9 4.13 -6.35 -8.46
CA ARG A 9 3.60 -7.13 -9.57
C ARG A 9 2.57 -6.29 -10.31
N ASP A 10 2.78 -6.13 -11.59
CA ASP A 10 1.88 -5.37 -12.43
C ASP A 10 0.89 -6.34 -13.06
N ASN A 11 -0.40 -6.05 -12.95
CA ASN A 11 -1.44 -6.89 -13.51
C ASN A 11 -2.25 -6.09 -14.51
N PRO A 12 -1.83 -6.07 -15.77
CA PRO A 12 -2.51 -5.24 -16.77
C PRO A 12 -3.93 -5.68 -17.08
N LEU A 13 -4.23 -6.95 -16.89
CA LEU A 13 -5.59 -7.41 -17.14
C LEU A 13 -6.57 -6.83 -16.14
N LEU A 14 -6.15 -6.68 -14.90
CA LEU A 14 -6.99 -6.11 -13.87
C LEU A 14 -6.71 -4.62 -13.68
N LYS A 15 -5.78 -4.07 -14.45
CA LYS A 15 -5.45 -2.65 -14.44
C LYS A 15 -5.05 -2.18 -13.06
N ARG A 16 -4.24 -2.99 -12.41
CA ARG A 16 -3.78 -2.64 -11.07
C ARG A 16 -2.37 -3.16 -10.86
N LYS A 17 -1.68 -2.57 -9.91
CA LYS A 17 -0.37 -3.00 -9.49
C LYS A 17 -0.49 -3.53 -8.07
N GLU A 18 0.04 -4.70 -7.82
CA GLU A 18 0.03 -5.29 -6.48
C GLU A 18 1.41 -5.15 -5.88
N ILE A 19 1.47 -4.65 -4.67
CA ILE A 19 2.75 -4.36 -4.02
C ILE A 19 2.76 -4.96 -2.63
N LEU A 20 3.84 -5.65 -2.31
CA LEU A 20 4.07 -6.17 -0.98
C LEU A 20 5.06 -5.24 -0.29
N LEU A 21 4.68 -4.73 0.86
CA LEU A 21 5.47 -3.75 1.59
C LEU A 21 5.93 -4.29 2.91
N GLU A 22 7.04 -3.77 3.37
CA GLU A 22 7.47 -3.96 4.75
C GLU A 22 7.48 -2.59 5.40
N ILE A 23 6.83 -2.46 6.54
CA ILE A 23 6.71 -1.20 7.24
C ILE A 23 7.49 -1.30 8.54
N ASP A 24 8.41 -0.37 8.74
CA ASP A 24 9.17 -0.30 9.97
C ASP A 24 8.54 0.79 10.83
N HIS A 25 7.93 0.39 11.93
CA HIS A 25 7.28 1.33 12.83
C HIS A 25 7.94 1.34 14.20
N SER A 26 9.26 1.32 14.21
CA SER A 26 10.03 1.30 15.45
C SER A 26 9.53 2.33 16.45
N GLY A 27 9.29 1.89 17.66
CA GLY A 27 8.86 2.81 18.71
C GLY A 27 7.42 3.26 18.62
N ARG A 28 6.65 2.69 17.71
CA ARG A 28 5.25 3.08 17.51
C ARG A 28 4.39 1.85 17.35
N ALA A 29 3.11 2.03 17.50
CA ALA A 29 2.18 0.95 17.23
C ALA A 29 2.07 0.72 15.72
N THR A 30 1.53 -0.45 15.35
CA THR A 30 1.29 -0.74 13.95
C THR A 30 0.36 0.33 13.37
N PRO A 31 0.69 0.88 12.21
CA PRO A 31 -0.14 1.93 11.65
C PRO A 31 -1.51 1.41 11.25
N SER A 32 -2.50 2.28 11.33
CA SER A 32 -3.83 1.93 10.89
C SER A 32 -3.87 1.97 9.36
N ARG A 33 -4.93 1.42 8.80
CA ARG A 33 -5.09 1.46 7.35
C ARG A 33 -5.14 2.90 6.84
N GLU A 34 -5.77 3.77 7.60
CA GLU A 34 -5.88 5.16 7.19
C GLU A 34 -4.51 5.83 7.18
N GLU A 35 -3.72 5.60 8.20
CA GLU A 35 -2.38 6.17 8.25
C GLU A 35 -1.52 5.66 7.11
N LEU A 36 -1.60 4.36 6.86
CA LEU A 36 -0.82 3.76 5.78
C LEU A 36 -1.29 4.29 4.44
N ALA A 37 -2.59 4.41 4.23
CA ALA A 37 -3.12 4.94 2.99
C ALA A 37 -2.65 6.38 2.74
N ASN A 38 -2.60 7.18 3.80
CA ASN A 38 -2.10 8.54 3.68
C ASN A 38 -0.64 8.56 3.24
N GLU A 39 0.18 7.71 3.83
CA GLU A 39 1.59 7.66 3.47
C GLU A 39 1.76 7.16 2.04
N LEU A 40 1.02 6.15 1.66
CA LEU A 40 1.11 5.61 0.31
C LEU A 40 0.62 6.61 -0.72
N SER A 41 -0.41 7.35 -0.38
CA SER A 41 -0.93 8.39 -1.26
C SER A 41 0.16 9.41 -1.57
N LYS A 42 0.94 9.77 -0.58
CA LYS A 42 2.05 10.71 -0.79
C LYS A 42 3.18 10.05 -1.56
N MET A 43 3.49 8.81 -1.22
CA MET A 43 4.59 8.09 -1.84
C MET A 43 4.36 7.88 -3.33
N PHE A 44 3.17 7.48 -3.69
CA PHE A 44 2.85 7.17 -5.09
C PHE A 44 2.13 8.30 -5.82
N ASN A 45 1.85 9.37 -5.11
CA ASN A 45 1.16 10.52 -5.70
C ASN A 45 -0.17 10.13 -6.31
N LEU A 46 -0.93 9.34 -5.57
CA LEU A 46 -2.25 8.88 -6.00
C LEU A 46 -3.28 9.18 -4.91
N PRO A 47 -4.54 9.39 -5.29
CA PRO A 47 -5.57 9.59 -4.28
C PRO A 47 -5.80 8.30 -3.50
N LYS A 48 -6.20 8.44 -2.25
CA LYS A 48 -6.39 7.29 -1.38
C LYS A 48 -7.41 6.30 -1.92
N GLU A 49 -8.38 6.78 -2.65
CA GLU A 49 -9.41 5.91 -3.19
C GLU A 49 -8.90 4.94 -4.24
N LYS A 50 -7.71 5.18 -4.77
CA LYS A 50 -7.10 4.27 -5.73
C LYS A 50 -6.14 3.31 -5.07
N ILE A 51 -6.03 3.37 -3.75
CA ILE A 51 -5.14 2.51 -3.00
C ILE A 51 -6.00 1.61 -2.13
N VAL A 52 -5.89 0.31 -2.33
CA VAL A 52 -6.63 -0.66 -1.53
C VAL A 52 -5.64 -1.46 -0.71
N ILE A 53 -5.83 -1.47 0.58
CA ILE A 53 -4.96 -2.23 1.48
C ILE A 53 -5.64 -3.54 1.79
N ASP A 54 -5.03 -4.64 1.33
CA ASP A 54 -5.60 -5.95 1.57
C ASP A 54 -5.43 -6.37 3.02
N TYR A 55 -4.25 -6.19 3.56
CA TYR A 55 -4.01 -6.55 4.95
C TYR A 55 -2.77 -5.83 5.47
N ILE A 56 -2.68 -5.78 6.78
CA ILE A 56 -1.49 -5.32 7.49
C ILE A 56 -1.23 -6.36 8.56
N LEU A 57 -0.08 -7.01 8.48
CA LEU A 57 0.29 -8.05 9.44
C LEU A 57 1.48 -7.60 10.26
N SER A 58 1.27 -7.48 11.57
CA SER A 58 2.37 -7.15 12.46
C SER A 58 3.21 -8.39 12.69
N MET A 59 4.52 -8.20 12.72
CA MET A 59 5.40 -9.31 13.04
C MET A 59 5.65 -9.33 14.52
N ARG A 60 5.34 -10.46 15.13
CA ARG A 60 5.45 -10.60 16.56
C ARG A 60 6.89 -10.42 17.00
N GLY A 61 7.10 -9.57 17.99
CA GLY A 61 8.44 -9.35 18.52
C GLY A 61 9.32 -8.43 17.71
N TYR A 62 8.79 -7.87 16.63
CA TYR A 62 9.56 -6.96 15.79
C TYR A 62 8.77 -5.69 15.53
N PRO A 63 9.44 -4.55 15.42
CA PRO A 63 8.76 -3.29 15.12
C PRO A 63 8.48 -3.17 13.62
N LYS A 64 8.05 -4.23 13.01
CA LYS A 64 7.81 -4.28 11.57
C LYS A 64 6.48 -4.93 11.27
N ALA A 65 5.92 -4.57 10.13
CA ALA A 65 4.69 -5.16 9.66
C ALA A 65 4.80 -5.38 8.15
N LYS A 66 4.04 -6.31 7.64
CA LYS A 66 3.95 -6.51 6.21
C LYS A 66 2.56 -6.11 5.76
N SER A 67 2.48 -5.52 4.60
CA SER A 67 1.20 -5.09 4.06
C SER A 67 1.15 -5.39 2.58
N LYS A 68 0.01 -5.86 2.12
CA LYS A 68 -0.21 -6.04 0.70
C LYS A 68 -1.20 -4.98 0.25
N ILE A 69 -0.86 -4.26 -0.79
CA ILE A 69 -1.72 -3.20 -1.30
C ILE A 69 -1.93 -3.37 -2.79
N LYS A 70 -2.97 -2.74 -3.29
CA LYS A 70 -3.26 -2.71 -4.70
C LYS A 70 -3.44 -1.26 -5.13
N LEU A 71 -2.80 -0.90 -6.23
CA LEU A 71 -2.93 0.44 -6.78
C LEU A 71 -3.68 0.33 -8.09
N TYR A 72 -4.85 0.94 -8.14
CA TYR A 72 -5.70 0.89 -9.34
C TYR A 72 -5.41 2.09 -10.21
N TYR A 73 -4.47 1.94 -11.11
CA TYR A 73 -4.04 3.05 -11.94
C TYR A 73 -4.94 3.28 -13.15
N GLU A 74 -5.63 2.25 -13.57
CA GLU A 74 -6.44 2.42 -14.76
C GLU A 74 -7.82 3.02 -14.51
N ALA A 75 -8.28 2.96 -13.29
CA ALA A 75 -9.59 3.48 -12.99
C ALA A 75 -9.71 4.95 -13.32
N GLN A 76 -8.62 5.65 -13.25
CA GLN A 76 -8.66 7.05 -13.53
C GLN A 76 -8.85 7.34 -15.00
N ASN A 77 -8.58 6.39 -15.85
CA ASN A 77 -8.71 6.59 -17.25
C ASN A 77 -10.05 6.21 -17.76
N SER A 78 -10.79 5.55 -16.97
CA SER A 78 -12.05 5.14 -17.41
C SER A 78 -12.97 6.18 -17.65
N PRO A 79 -12.74 7.11 -17.51
CA PRO A 79 -13.64 8.03 -17.82
C PRO A 79 -13.84 8.09 -19.13
N SER A 80 -13.67 7.66 -19.14
CA SER A 80 -13.69 7.82 -20.19
C SER A 80 -14.41 7.13 -20.74
N LYS A 81 -14.51 7.02 -20.27
CA LYS A 81 -15.00 6.76 -20.66
C LYS A 81 -15.75 6.90 -20.78
#